data_e84706a9bfa778a4f06cdae29477151d
#
_entry.id   e84706a9bfa778a4f06cdae29477151d
#
_cell.length_a   1.000
_cell.length_b   1.000
_cell.length_c   1.000
_cell.angle_alpha   90.00
_cell.angle_beta   90.00
_cell.angle_gamma   90.00
#
_symmetry.space_group_name_H-M   'P 1'
#
loop_
_entity.id
_entity.type
_entity.pdbx_description
1 polymer ?
#
loop_
_entity_poly.entity_id
_entity_poly.type
_entity_poly.pdbx_seq_one_letter_code
_entity_poly.pdbx_strand_id
1 'polypeptide(L)'
;MKSKIYHGDLKLEQMAAALGAFFDRGALSSNITVDGDQAVVEISSRPGFGSGGKTHLGVSMRQGGDRLEVTVGDQGIFGLAGSLGASALLGLLNPWNLLGRIDDIAQDIEHLTLEDQVWAVMDKLAAEAGASQQLSEKLQRLTCAYCGVANKVGTGNCQACGAPLGEVQPKTCPRCGYLVFRDEPKCPKCGYKVQ
;
A
#
# COMPACT_ATOMS: atom_id res chain seq x y z
N MET A 1 11.98 2.40 12.93
CA MET A 1 10.88 1.57 12.45
C MET A 1 9.78 2.47 11.95
N LYS A 2 9.46 2.40 10.69
CA LYS A 2 8.36 3.17 10.09
C LYS A 2 7.30 2.18 9.61
N SER A 3 6.03 2.50 9.78
CA SER A 3 4.93 1.74 9.20
C SER A 3 3.97 2.65 8.43
N LYS A 4 3.38 2.12 7.37
CA LYS A 4 2.36 2.78 6.57
C LYS A 4 1.20 1.81 6.35
N ILE A 5 -0.01 2.36 6.24
CA ILE A 5 -1.21 1.61 5.92
C ILE A 5 -1.73 2.11 4.57
N TYR A 6 -1.91 1.18 3.65
CA TYR A 6 -2.52 1.43 2.35
C TYR A 6 -3.92 0.84 2.33
N HIS A 7 -4.87 1.58 1.77
CA HIS A 7 -6.27 1.18 1.64
C HIS A 7 -6.63 1.03 0.16
N GLY A 8 -7.23 -0.09 -0.19
CA GLY A 8 -7.63 -0.42 -1.56
C GLY A 8 -7.62 -1.92 -1.82
N ASP A 9 -7.90 -2.30 -3.08
CA ASP A 9 -7.85 -3.70 -3.51
C ASP A 9 -6.41 -4.13 -3.79
N LEU A 10 -5.62 -4.23 -2.71
CA LEU A 10 -4.23 -4.71 -2.76
C LEU A 10 -4.19 -6.20 -2.44
N LYS A 11 -3.43 -6.95 -3.21
CA LYS A 11 -3.15 -8.36 -2.92
C LYS A 11 -1.76 -8.49 -2.35
N LEU A 12 -1.69 -9.02 -1.12
CA LEU A 12 -0.46 -9.19 -0.35
C LEU A 12 0.65 -9.85 -1.18
N GLU A 13 0.32 -10.97 -1.83
CA GLU A 13 1.28 -11.77 -2.59
C GLU A 13 1.83 -11.01 -3.77
N GLN A 14 0.99 -10.22 -4.46
CA GLN A 14 1.41 -9.41 -5.61
C GLN A 14 2.35 -8.29 -5.17
N MET A 15 2.02 -7.63 -4.06
CA MET A 15 2.85 -6.55 -3.51
C MET A 15 4.20 -7.07 -3.04
N ALA A 16 4.22 -8.21 -2.34
CA ALA A 16 5.46 -8.85 -1.88
C ALA A 16 6.32 -9.31 -3.06
N ALA A 17 5.70 -9.94 -4.07
CA ALA A 17 6.40 -10.41 -5.27
C ALA A 17 6.99 -9.25 -6.09
N ALA A 18 6.23 -8.17 -6.27
CA ALA A 18 6.70 -7.00 -7.01
C ALA A 18 7.86 -6.30 -6.29
N LEU A 19 7.73 -6.12 -4.96
CA LEU A 19 8.81 -5.55 -4.15
C LEU A 19 10.07 -6.41 -4.21
N GLY A 20 9.94 -7.72 -4.01
CA GLY A 20 11.06 -8.64 -4.06
C GLY A 20 11.74 -8.64 -5.42
N ALA A 21 10.98 -8.73 -6.52
CA ALA A 21 11.52 -8.68 -7.86
C ALA A 21 12.27 -7.36 -8.16
N PHE A 22 11.79 -6.24 -7.62
CA PHE A 22 12.48 -4.95 -7.78
C PHE A 22 13.86 -4.96 -7.12
N PHE A 23 13.98 -5.52 -5.92
CA PHE A 23 15.25 -5.54 -5.17
C PHE A 23 16.12 -6.76 -5.44
N ASP A 24 15.64 -7.79 -6.15
CA ASP A 24 16.46 -8.95 -6.53
C ASP A 24 17.30 -8.67 -7.80
N ARG A 25 18.12 -7.61 -7.73
CA ARG A 25 18.96 -7.17 -8.84
C ARG A 25 20.29 -6.58 -8.38
N GLY A 26 21.29 -6.61 -9.25
CA GLY A 26 22.61 -6.04 -8.97
C GLY A 26 23.26 -6.65 -7.73
N ALA A 27 23.68 -5.79 -6.80
CA ALA A 27 24.33 -6.16 -5.54
C ALA A 27 23.36 -6.65 -4.46
N LEU A 28 22.06 -6.58 -4.69
CA LEU A 28 21.03 -6.98 -3.75
C LEU A 28 20.39 -8.32 -4.15
N SER A 29 19.91 -9.03 -3.16
CA SER A 29 19.05 -10.22 -3.28
C SER A 29 17.84 -10.06 -2.36
N SER A 30 16.71 -10.61 -2.77
CA SER A 30 15.51 -10.65 -1.97
C SER A 30 15.07 -12.08 -1.70
N ASN A 31 14.50 -12.30 -0.52
CA ASN A 31 13.83 -13.53 -0.14
C ASN A 31 12.40 -13.19 0.31
N ILE A 32 11.40 -13.94 -0.18
CA ILE A 32 9.99 -13.67 0.09
C ILE A 32 9.40 -14.86 0.80
N THR A 33 8.78 -14.62 1.95
CA THR A 33 8.02 -15.61 2.70
C THR A 33 6.59 -15.11 2.83
N VAL A 34 5.60 -15.92 2.45
CA VAL A 34 4.17 -15.61 2.58
C VAL A 34 3.50 -16.69 3.43
N ASP A 35 2.73 -16.26 4.41
CA ASP A 35 1.93 -17.13 5.28
C ASP A 35 0.57 -16.49 5.57
N GLY A 36 -0.47 -17.03 4.91
CA GLY A 36 -1.84 -16.54 5.05
C GLY A 36 -1.98 -15.05 4.71
N ASP A 37 -2.27 -14.26 5.73
CA ASP A 37 -2.46 -12.81 5.63
C ASP A 37 -1.19 -11.98 5.89
N GLN A 38 -0.04 -12.65 5.95
CA GLN A 38 1.25 -12.02 6.24
C GLN A 38 2.29 -12.37 5.17
N ALA A 39 3.15 -11.41 4.87
CA ALA A 39 4.34 -11.63 4.04
C ALA A 39 5.54 -10.90 4.63
N VAL A 40 6.71 -11.48 4.43
CA VAL A 40 7.99 -10.85 4.75
C VAL A 40 8.86 -10.89 3.52
N VAL A 41 9.42 -9.73 3.17
CA VAL A 41 10.42 -9.57 2.12
C VAL A 41 11.74 -9.17 2.80
N GLU A 42 12.73 -10.03 2.71
CA GLU A 42 14.07 -9.79 3.23
C GLU A 42 14.97 -9.34 2.07
N ILE A 43 15.57 -8.16 2.20
CA ILE A 43 16.47 -7.59 1.19
C ILE A 43 17.88 -7.60 1.80
N SER A 44 18.83 -8.21 1.13
CA SER A 44 20.21 -8.34 1.61
C SER A 44 21.23 -8.14 0.52
N SER A 45 22.45 -7.75 0.91
CA SER A 45 23.60 -7.70 -0.04
C SER A 45 24.00 -9.11 -0.48
N ARG A 46 24.25 -9.29 -1.77
CA ARG A 46 24.79 -10.54 -2.31
C ARG A 46 26.24 -10.74 -1.85
N PRO A 47 26.62 -11.95 -1.42
CA PRO A 47 28.01 -12.27 -1.10
C PRO A 47 28.92 -12.05 -2.32
N GLY A 48 30.04 -11.36 -2.11
CA GLY A 48 31.04 -11.14 -3.17
C GLY A 48 30.85 -9.89 -4.02
N PHE A 49 29.79 -9.12 -3.81
CA PHE A 49 29.58 -7.82 -4.46
C PHE A 49 29.98 -6.68 -3.50
N GLY A 50 31.16 -6.10 -3.74
CA GLY A 50 31.64 -4.87 -3.10
C GLY A 50 32.32 -5.03 -1.73
N SER A 51 33.13 -4.03 -1.37
CA SER A 51 33.83 -3.89 -0.08
C SER A 51 32.98 -3.21 1.00
N GLY A 52 31.68 -3.00 0.74
CA GLY A 52 30.72 -2.37 1.66
C GLY A 52 30.19 -3.36 2.70
N GLY A 53 29.71 -2.84 3.84
CA GLY A 53 29.12 -3.64 4.90
C GLY A 53 27.92 -4.47 4.42
N LYS A 54 27.58 -5.53 5.15
CA LYS A 54 26.38 -6.34 4.87
C LYS A 54 25.13 -5.50 5.14
N THR A 55 24.36 -5.19 4.12
CA THR A 55 23.07 -4.55 4.26
C THR A 55 22.00 -5.62 4.42
N HIS A 56 21.14 -5.47 5.39
CA HIS A 56 19.98 -6.33 5.60
C HIS A 56 18.79 -5.46 6.02
N LEU A 57 17.68 -5.60 5.31
CA LEU A 57 16.45 -4.87 5.59
C LEU A 57 15.25 -5.82 5.45
N GLY A 58 14.38 -5.85 6.45
CA GLY A 58 13.14 -6.60 6.43
C GLY A 58 11.95 -5.70 6.15
N VAL A 59 11.03 -6.18 5.31
CA VAL A 59 9.73 -5.56 5.04
C VAL A 59 8.65 -6.55 5.41
N SER A 60 7.90 -6.25 6.46
CA SER A 60 6.74 -7.04 6.88
C SER A 60 5.48 -6.41 6.31
N MET A 61 4.61 -7.23 5.78
CA MET A 61 3.31 -6.85 5.24
C MET A 61 2.23 -7.68 5.91
N ARG A 62 1.11 -7.04 6.29
CA ARG A 62 -0.06 -7.73 6.84
C ARG A 62 -1.31 -7.23 6.15
N GLN A 63 -2.10 -8.17 5.62
CA GLN A 63 -3.38 -7.86 4.99
C GLN A 63 -4.53 -8.02 5.97
N GLY A 64 -5.44 -7.02 5.98
CA GLY A 64 -6.64 -7.04 6.82
C GLY A 64 -7.82 -6.43 6.07
N GLY A 65 -8.58 -7.26 5.36
CA GLY A 65 -9.68 -6.79 4.53
C GLY A 65 -9.17 -5.96 3.34
N ASP A 66 -9.52 -4.67 3.32
CA ASP A 66 -9.14 -3.72 2.27
C ASP A 66 -7.92 -2.85 2.64
N ARG A 67 -7.18 -3.25 3.65
CA ARG A 67 -5.96 -2.55 4.08
C ARG A 67 -4.74 -3.47 4.03
N LEU A 68 -3.63 -2.90 3.65
CA LEU A 68 -2.30 -3.51 3.73
C LEU A 68 -1.43 -2.67 4.65
N GLU A 69 -1.05 -3.22 5.79
CA GLU A 69 -0.09 -2.63 6.70
C GLU A 69 1.32 -3.08 6.31
N VAL A 70 2.20 -2.12 6.11
CA VAL A 70 3.60 -2.36 5.73
C VAL A 70 4.51 -1.76 6.78
N THR A 71 5.45 -2.53 7.27
CA THR A 71 6.45 -2.11 8.25
C THR A 71 7.84 -2.42 7.73
N VAL A 72 8.73 -1.43 7.78
CA VAL A 72 10.13 -1.56 7.36
C VAL A 72 11.06 -1.40 8.57
N GLY A 73 12.04 -2.28 8.69
CA GLY A 73 13.01 -2.25 9.78
C GLY A 73 14.06 -3.35 9.69
N ASP A 74 15.04 -3.31 10.61
CA ASP A 74 16.09 -4.31 10.71
C ASP A 74 15.58 -5.65 11.25
N GLN A 75 16.31 -6.73 10.97
CA GLN A 75 15.97 -8.15 11.22
C GLN A 75 15.50 -8.54 12.64
N GLY A 76 15.81 -7.78 13.67
CA GLY A 76 15.52 -8.16 15.05
C GLY A 76 14.03 -8.34 15.39
N ILE A 77 13.12 -7.98 14.49
CA ILE A 77 11.68 -7.92 14.72
C ILE A 77 10.93 -9.06 14.02
N PHE A 78 11.56 -9.71 13.06
CA PHE A 78 10.93 -10.74 12.22
C PHE A 78 11.23 -12.17 12.69
N GLY A 79 11.30 -12.39 14.00
CA GLY A 79 11.48 -13.73 14.60
C GLY A 79 10.45 -14.78 14.16
N LEU A 80 9.49 -14.43 13.32
CA LEU A 80 8.53 -15.33 12.68
C LEU A 80 9.11 -16.00 11.41
N ALA A 81 10.12 -15.41 10.77
CA ALA A 81 10.70 -15.97 9.53
C ALA A 81 11.46 -17.30 9.76
N GLY A 82 11.83 -17.61 10.99
CA GLY A 82 12.54 -18.85 11.32
C GLY A 82 11.68 -20.11 11.40
N SER A 83 10.34 -19.98 11.43
CA SER A 83 9.42 -21.12 11.57
C SER A 83 8.52 -21.37 10.35
N LEU A 84 8.53 -20.47 9.38
CA LEU A 84 7.67 -20.56 8.21
C LEU A 84 8.43 -21.28 7.09
N GLY A 85 8.00 -22.47 6.76
CA GLY A 85 8.57 -23.24 5.65
C GLY A 85 8.48 -22.44 4.35
N ALA A 86 9.60 -22.32 3.64
CA ALA A 86 9.71 -21.62 2.37
C ALA A 86 8.72 -22.23 1.35
N SER A 87 7.55 -21.63 1.23
CA SER A 87 6.58 -21.99 0.20
C SER A 87 6.93 -21.22 -1.07
N ALA A 88 7.56 -21.91 -2.00
CA ALA A 88 7.86 -21.42 -3.34
C ALA A 88 6.56 -21.23 -4.16
N LEU A 89 5.79 -20.19 -3.88
CA LEU A 89 4.59 -19.81 -4.64
C LEU A 89 4.89 -18.83 -5.80
N LEU A 90 6.16 -18.63 -6.13
CA LEU A 90 6.62 -17.69 -7.16
C LEU A 90 6.24 -18.04 -8.61
N GLY A 91 5.64 -19.22 -8.86
CA GLY A 91 5.32 -19.66 -10.22
C GLY A 91 3.95 -19.29 -10.76
N LEU A 92 3.03 -18.81 -9.94
CA LEU A 92 1.60 -18.66 -10.33
C LEU A 92 1.10 -17.22 -10.46
N LEU A 93 1.86 -16.24 -10.00
CA LEU A 93 1.51 -14.83 -10.12
C LEU A 93 2.42 -14.18 -11.15
N ASN A 94 1.83 -13.59 -12.18
CA ASN A 94 2.59 -12.87 -13.19
C ASN A 94 2.86 -11.42 -12.71
N PRO A 95 3.97 -11.16 -12.00
CA PRO A 95 4.29 -9.83 -11.46
C PRO A 95 4.67 -8.84 -12.56
N TRP A 96 4.87 -9.31 -13.81
CA TRP A 96 5.37 -8.55 -14.93
C TRP A 96 4.48 -7.37 -15.34
N ASN A 97 3.16 -7.44 -15.08
CA ASN A 97 2.26 -6.32 -15.36
C ASN A 97 2.48 -5.11 -14.43
N LEU A 98 3.00 -5.35 -13.23
CA LEU A 98 3.35 -4.27 -12.29
C LEU A 98 4.80 -3.79 -12.49
N LEU A 99 5.71 -4.71 -12.90
CA LEU A 99 7.13 -4.40 -13.05
C LEU A 99 7.45 -3.53 -14.27
N GLY A 100 6.67 -3.63 -15.36
CA GLY A 100 6.92 -2.87 -16.59
C GLY A 100 6.81 -1.34 -16.46
N ARG A 101 6.37 -0.84 -15.30
CA ARG A 101 6.28 0.60 -14.99
C ARG A 101 7.24 1.04 -13.89
N ILE A 102 7.96 0.11 -13.29
CA ILE A 102 8.87 0.37 -12.17
C ILE A 102 10.26 0.81 -12.65
N ASP A 103 10.62 0.52 -13.89
CA ASP A 103 11.94 0.90 -14.45
C ASP A 103 12.19 2.42 -14.42
N ASP A 104 11.13 3.24 -14.55
CA ASP A 104 11.24 4.70 -14.44
C ASP A 104 11.62 5.18 -13.02
N ILE A 105 11.38 4.36 -11.97
CA ILE A 105 11.73 4.72 -10.60
C ILE A 105 13.21 4.48 -10.33
N ALA A 106 13.81 3.50 -10.98
CA ALA A 106 15.16 3.05 -10.66
C ALA A 106 16.19 4.18 -10.75
N GLN A 107 16.00 5.13 -11.66
CA GLN A 107 16.91 6.26 -11.86
C GLN A 107 16.71 7.35 -10.79
N ASP A 108 15.48 7.54 -10.33
CA ASP A 108 15.16 8.63 -9.39
C ASP A 108 15.52 8.31 -7.93
N ILE A 109 15.74 7.04 -7.60
CA ILE A 109 15.95 6.59 -6.21
C ILE A 109 17.37 6.10 -5.89
N GLU A 110 18.30 6.12 -6.84
CA GLU A 110 19.68 5.60 -6.63
C GLU A 110 20.44 6.28 -5.48
N HIS A 111 20.10 7.53 -5.16
CA HIS A 111 20.72 8.30 -4.09
C HIS A 111 19.96 8.24 -2.76
N LEU A 112 18.85 7.52 -2.70
CA LEU A 112 18.08 7.32 -1.48
C LEU A 112 18.67 6.19 -0.63
N THR A 113 18.38 6.23 0.68
CA THR A 113 18.66 5.08 1.54
C THR A 113 17.82 3.87 1.11
N LEU A 114 18.25 2.65 1.42
CA LEU A 114 17.50 1.44 1.05
C LEU A 114 16.08 1.45 1.62
N GLU A 115 15.90 1.97 2.86
CA GLU A 115 14.58 2.14 3.47
C GLU A 115 13.70 3.10 2.66
N ASP A 116 14.25 4.26 2.25
CA ASP A 116 13.50 5.23 1.47
C ASP A 116 13.18 4.72 0.06
N GLN A 117 14.07 3.93 -0.54
CA GLN A 117 13.81 3.23 -1.80
C GLN A 117 12.63 2.25 -1.68
N VAL A 118 12.59 1.46 -0.60
CA VAL A 118 11.48 0.54 -0.33
C VAL A 118 10.16 1.33 -0.24
N TRP A 119 10.15 2.45 0.49
CA TRP A 119 8.94 3.27 0.58
C TRP A 119 8.51 3.88 -0.75
N ALA A 120 9.45 4.37 -1.55
CA ALA A 120 9.15 4.91 -2.88
C ALA A 120 8.52 3.85 -3.80
N VAL A 121 9.07 2.64 -3.80
CA VAL A 121 8.52 1.51 -4.56
C VAL A 121 7.13 1.12 -4.06
N MET A 122 6.95 1.00 -2.74
CA MET A 122 5.65 0.63 -2.15
C MET A 122 4.57 1.69 -2.44
N ASP A 123 4.90 2.97 -2.30
CA ASP A 123 3.95 4.05 -2.60
C ASP A 123 3.51 4.04 -4.07
N LYS A 124 4.44 3.76 -5.00
CA LYS A 124 4.12 3.67 -6.43
C LYS A 124 3.28 2.42 -6.75
N LEU A 125 3.66 1.24 -6.23
CA LEU A 125 2.88 0.01 -6.41
C LEU A 125 1.45 0.17 -5.89
N ALA A 126 1.29 0.79 -4.72
CA ALA A 126 -0.02 1.08 -4.15
C ALA A 126 -0.82 2.04 -5.03
N ALA A 127 -0.21 3.12 -5.53
CA ALA A 127 -0.87 4.09 -6.41
C ALA A 127 -1.31 3.46 -7.73
N GLU A 128 -0.50 2.60 -8.34
CA GLU A 128 -0.82 1.87 -9.58
C GLU A 128 -1.99 0.89 -9.38
N ALA A 129 -2.06 0.24 -8.22
CA ALA A 129 -3.18 -0.60 -7.82
C ALA A 129 -4.44 0.20 -7.41
N GLY A 130 -4.39 1.54 -7.49
CA GLY A 130 -5.49 2.42 -7.08
C GLY A 130 -5.69 2.53 -5.57
N ALA A 131 -4.73 2.06 -4.78
CA ALA A 131 -4.72 2.20 -3.34
C ALA A 131 -4.10 3.52 -2.88
N SER A 132 -4.41 3.93 -1.67
CA SER A 132 -3.87 5.15 -1.06
C SER A 132 -3.72 4.97 0.45
N GLN A 133 -2.99 5.90 1.09
CA GLN A 133 -2.91 5.97 2.56
C GLN A 133 -4.18 6.56 3.20
N GLN A 134 -5.13 7.01 2.39
CA GLN A 134 -6.43 7.45 2.89
C GLN A 134 -7.31 6.25 3.22
N LEU A 135 -8.21 6.44 4.18
CA LEU A 135 -9.20 5.43 4.53
C LEU A 135 -10.01 5.04 3.28
N SER A 136 -10.25 3.73 3.11
CA SER A 136 -11.11 3.24 2.05
C SER A 136 -12.53 3.81 2.18
N GLU A 137 -13.25 3.83 1.08
CA GLU A 137 -14.64 4.31 1.04
C GLU A 137 -15.54 3.57 2.05
N LYS A 138 -15.27 2.27 2.30
CA LYS A 138 -16.01 1.47 3.28
C LYS A 138 -15.81 1.92 4.72
N LEU A 139 -14.64 2.51 5.03
CA LEU A 139 -14.29 2.99 6.36
C LEU A 139 -14.59 4.47 6.55
N GLN A 140 -14.81 5.22 5.48
CA GLN A 140 -15.22 6.61 5.58
C GLN A 140 -16.61 6.74 6.20
N ARG A 141 -16.77 7.73 7.06
CA ARG A 141 -18.02 8.04 7.73
C ARG A 141 -18.34 9.53 7.60
N LEU A 142 -19.62 9.83 7.49
CA LEU A 142 -20.15 11.18 7.51
C LEU A 142 -20.70 11.47 8.89
N THR A 143 -20.20 12.51 9.53
CA THR A 143 -20.75 12.97 10.82
C THR A 143 -22.01 13.80 10.58
N CYS A 144 -23.09 13.42 11.24
CA CYS A 144 -24.33 14.18 11.19
C CYS A 144 -24.16 15.54 11.87
N ALA A 145 -24.46 16.62 11.15
CA ALA A 145 -24.36 17.98 11.69
C ALA A 145 -25.36 18.28 12.86
N TYR A 146 -26.42 17.48 12.98
CA TYR A 146 -27.44 17.66 14.00
C TYR A 146 -27.16 16.94 15.33
N CYS A 147 -26.68 15.68 15.24
CA CYS A 147 -26.51 14.84 16.43
C CYS A 147 -25.09 14.29 16.63
N GLY A 148 -24.16 14.60 15.75
CA GLY A 148 -22.76 14.17 15.83
C GLY A 148 -22.51 12.68 15.57
N VAL A 149 -23.54 11.89 15.23
CA VAL A 149 -23.39 10.45 14.96
C VAL A 149 -22.77 10.21 13.60
N ALA A 150 -21.81 9.30 13.54
CA ALA A 150 -21.14 8.88 12.30
C ALA A 150 -22.01 7.91 11.50
N ASN A 151 -22.30 8.25 10.26
CA ASN A 151 -23.09 7.47 9.31
C ASN A 151 -22.23 6.94 8.16
N LYS A 152 -22.68 5.88 7.51
CA LYS A 152 -22.02 5.39 6.30
C LYS A 152 -22.19 6.39 5.16
N VAL A 153 -21.17 6.54 4.32
CA VAL A 153 -21.29 7.28 3.06
C VAL A 153 -22.38 6.63 2.19
N GLY A 154 -23.24 7.46 1.56
CA GLY A 154 -24.39 6.99 0.80
C GLY A 154 -25.69 6.85 1.60
N THR A 155 -25.66 7.03 2.94
CA THR A 155 -26.87 7.01 3.76
C THR A 155 -27.64 8.32 3.56
N GLY A 156 -28.89 8.27 3.06
CA GLY A 156 -29.71 9.47 2.79
C GLY A 156 -30.09 10.24 4.04
N ASN A 157 -30.37 9.51 5.14
CA ASN A 157 -30.77 10.08 6.42
C ASN A 157 -29.91 9.53 7.55
N CYS A 158 -29.69 10.33 8.59
CA CYS A 158 -28.97 9.91 9.78
C CYS A 158 -29.68 8.74 10.47
N GLN A 159 -28.95 7.68 10.75
CA GLN A 159 -29.50 6.46 11.37
C GLN A 159 -29.92 6.68 12.82
N ALA A 160 -29.39 7.72 13.49
CA ALA A 160 -29.71 8.00 14.89
C ALA A 160 -30.84 9.02 15.05
N CYS A 161 -30.87 10.14 14.31
CA CYS A 161 -31.84 11.21 14.48
C CYS A 161 -32.77 11.44 13.29
N GLY A 162 -32.57 10.70 12.18
CA GLY A 162 -33.41 10.84 10.99
C GLY A 162 -33.12 12.07 10.12
N ALA A 163 -32.22 12.97 10.54
CA ALA A 163 -31.87 14.16 9.76
C ALA A 163 -31.34 13.85 8.37
N PRO A 164 -31.68 14.62 7.33
CA PRO A 164 -31.19 14.38 5.99
C PRO A 164 -29.66 14.64 5.90
N LEU A 165 -28.95 13.74 5.25
CA LEU A 165 -27.50 13.80 5.03
C LEU A 165 -27.13 14.17 3.59
N GLY A 166 -28.12 14.41 2.72
CA GLY A 166 -27.90 14.62 1.30
C GLY A 166 -26.97 15.79 0.95
N GLU A 167 -26.98 16.85 1.76
CA GLU A 167 -26.14 18.02 1.53
C GLU A 167 -24.66 17.81 1.87
N VAL A 168 -24.36 16.87 2.75
CA VAL A 168 -22.99 16.55 3.18
C VAL A 168 -22.43 15.31 2.47
N GLN A 169 -23.21 14.67 1.59
CA GLN A 169 -22.77 13.51 0.85
C GLN A 169 -21.65 13.86 -0.15
N PRO A 170 -20.57 13.08 -0.18
CA PRO A 170 -19.56 13.23 -1.20
C PRO A 170 -20.14 12.87 -2.59
N LYS A 171 -19.59 13.47 -3.62
CA LYS A 171 -19.89 13.16 -5.01
C LYS A 171 -18.85 12.20 -5.56
N THR A 172 -19.25 11.32 -6.46
CA THR A 172 -18.31 10.48 -7.18
C THR A 172 -17.67 11.27 -8.33
N CYS A 173 -16.35 11.29 -8.41
CA CYS A 173 -15.64 11.90 -9.52
C CYS A 173 -16.00 11.19 -10.83
N PRO A 174 -16.54 11.89 -11.86
CA PRO A 174 -16.97 11.26 -13.10
C PRO A 174 -15.80 10.70 -13.94
N ARG A 175 -14.58 11.14 -13.65
CA ARG A 175 -13.39 10.70 -14.38
C ARG A 175 -12.73 9.45 -13.82
N CYS A 176 -12.67 9.29 -12.49
CA CYS A 176 -11.90 8.21 -11.86
C CYS A 176 -12.65 7.44 -10.75
N GLY A 177 -13.93 7.78 -10.51
CA GLY A 177 -14.75 7.12 -9.49
C GLY A 177 -14.40 7.46 -8.02
N TYR A 178 -13.42 8.35 -7.80
CA TYR A 178 -13.02 8.73 -6.44
C TYR A 178 -14.09 9.58 -5.76
N LEU A 179 -14.31 9.38 -4.45
CA LEU A 179 -15.23 10.20 -3.66
C LEU A 179 -14.59 11.56 -3.37
N VAL A 180 -15.29 12.62 -3.78
CA VAL A 180 -14.87 14.01 -3.61
C VAL A 180 -15.86 14.70 -2.68
N PHE A 181 -15.38 15.28 -1.60
CA PHE A 181 -16.24 16.03 -0.68
C PHE A 181 -16.67 17.36 -1.29
N ARG A 182 -17.77 17.92 -0.76
CA ARG A 182 -18.43 19.09 -1.37
C ARG A 182 -17.55 20.36 -1.35
N ASP A 183 -16.67 20.48 -0.41
CA ASP A 183 -15.72 21.58 -0.23
C ASP A 183 -14.48 21.44 -1.14
N GLU A 184 -14.32 20.30 -1.83
CA GLU A 184 -13.23 20.06 -2.75
C GLU A 184 -13.62 20.42 -4.19
N PRO A 185 -13.10 21.51 -4.76
CA PRO A 185 -13.43 21.91 -6.13
C PRO A 185 -12.79 21.04 -7.22
N LYS A 186 -11.82 20.22 -6.81
CA LYS A 186 -11.09 19.30 -7.71
C LYS A 186 -10.94 17.95 -7.03
N CYS A 187 -11.04 16.89 -7.82
CA CYS A 187 -10.76 15.54 -7.37
C CYS A 187 -9.29 15.42 -6.92
N PRO A 188 -9.01 15.05 -5.66
CA PRO A 188 -7.64 14.93 -5.17
C PRO A 188 -6.86 13.80 -5.86
N LYS A 189 -7.57 12.79 -6.42
CA LYS A 189 -6.93 11.66 -7.11
C LYS A 189 -6.49 11.97 -8.55
N CYS A 190 -7.30 12.68 -9.34
CA CYS A 190 -7.04 12.87 -10.76
C CYS A 190 -7.04 14.34 -11.23
N GLY A 191 -7.22 15.30 -10.32
CA GLY A 191 -7.23 16.73 -10.62
C GLY A 191 -8.45 17.21 -11.41
N TYR A 192 -9.43 16.33 -11.71
CA TYR A 192 -10.64 16.70 -12.45
C TYR A 192 -11.48 17.69 -11.64
N LYS A 193 -11.95 18.78 -12.27
CA LYS A 193 -12.85 19.74 -11.61
C LYS A 193 -14.22 19.10 -11.42
N VAL A 194 -14.67 18.97 -10.18
CA VAL A 194 -15.98 18.45 -9.82
C VAL A 194 -16.84 19.67 -9.47
N GLN A 195 -17.83 19.93 -10.30
CA GLN A 195 -18.82 21.00 -10.07
C GLN A 195 -20.01 20.47 -9.26
#